data_dca877097fcc835a26d7a013658d2287
#
_entry.id   dca877097fcc835a26d7a013658d2287
#
_cell.length_a   1.000
_cell.length_b   1.000
_cell.length_c   1.000
_cell.angle_alpha   90.00
_cell.angle_beta   90.00
_cell.angle_gamma   90.00
#
_symmetry.space_group_name_H-M   'P 1'
#
loop_
_entity.id
_entity.type
_entity.pdbx_description
1 polymer ?
#
loop_
_entity_poly.entity_id
_entity_poly.type
_entity_poly.pdbx_seq_one_letter_code
_entity_poly.pdbx_strand_id
1 'polypeptide(L)'
;MAVSKGIDKTNVEALIDTQVANEIFEGVVRESKALSMFKRLPNMTSDKTKLRVLDSLPIAYFVDESTNNGRKNLTKMAWDKKYINAAELAVIVPIKENVLNDTSIDIWSEVKPRIVEAFGKKIDNAIFNGTDKPADWRAGLIPSIVSAGAEVTEGDNLYSDINDVMTKVEESGYNVTGLLGGVGLKGKFRMLTDTTGQPIKGTEIDSLPKAFLDNGAWDKTKSVLIAGDFSQAVYAIRQDVTYKVLTEAVIQDPSNGDILYNLAQDDMVALRVVMRLGWEIPNPVNALNETTKRFPFANLKPKAVASL
;
A
#
# COMPACT_ATOMS: atom_id res chain seq x y z
N MET A 1 43.87 22.22 -32.67
CA MET A 1 43.61 21.21 -31.66
C MET A 1 42.30 21.60 -30.99
N ALA A 2 41.25 20.81 -31.19
CA ALA A 2 39.96 21.04 -30.52
C ALA A 2 40.09 20.61 -29.07
N VAL A 3 39.87 21.55 -28.14
CA VAL A 3 39.80 21.27 -26.72
C VAL A 3 38.56 20.40 -26.51
N SER A 4 38.75 19.17 -26.06
CA SER A 4 37.67 18.30 -25.65
C SER A 4 36.90 19.01 -24.52
N LYS A 5 35.63 19.32 -24.75
CA LYS A 5 34.75 19.84 -23.71
C LYS A 5 34.67 18.78 -22.61
N GLY A 6 35.14 19.14 -21.42
CA GLY A 6 34.90 18.35 -20.21
C GLY A 6 33.40 18.09 -20.06
N ILE A 7 33.05 16.98 -19.45
CA ILE A 7 31.68 16.64 -19.11
C ILE A 7 31.19 17.69 -18.11
N ASP A 8 30.33 18.60 -18.58
CA ASP A 8 29.81 19.71 -17.80
C ASP A 8 28.78 19.16 -16.80
N LYS A 9 28.72 19.67 -15.55
CA LYS A 9 27.77 19.26 -14.50
C LYS A 9 26.31 19.25 -15.00
N THR A 10 25.96 20.15 -15.91
CA THR A 10 24.65 20.23 -16.55
C THR A 10 24.31 19.00 -17.42
N ASN A 11 25.33 18.38 -18.02
CA ASN A 11 25.13 17.16 -18.81
C ASN A 11 24.97 15.90 -17.95
N VAL A 12 25.51 15.89 -16.74
CA VAL A 12 25.32 14.79 -15.80
C VAL A 12 23.91 14.86 -15.18
N GLU A 13 23.41 16.04 -14.87
CA GLU A 13 22.01 16.23 -14.41
C GLU A 13 20.99 15.83 -15.50
N ALA A 14 21.27 16.07 -16.77
CA ALA A 14 20.40 15.68 -17.88
C ALA A 14 20.45 14.19 -18.23
N LEU A 15 21.57 13.50 -17.95
CA LEU A 15 21.72 12.05 -18.14
C LEU A 15 21.10 11.23 -16.99
N ILE A 16 20.91 11.85 -15.84
CA ILE A 16 20.15 11.30 -14.71
C ILE A 16 18.65 11.58 -14.95
N ASP A 17 18.15 11.36 -16.12
CA ASP A 17 16.88 11.84 -16.61
C ASP A 17 15.70 10.91 -16.21
N THR A 18 14.52 11.32 -16.55
CA THR A 18 13.19 10.67 -16.42
C THR A 18 13.20 9.14 -16.44
N GLN A 19 14.12 8.50 -17.15
CA GLN A 19 14.27 7.05 -17.20
C GLN A 19 14.60 6.44 -15.85
N VAL A 20 15.55 7.01 -15.12
CA VAL A 20 15.95 6.49 -13.78
C VAL A 20 14.84 6.73 -12.74
N ALA A 21 14.14 7.86 -12.84
CA ALA A 21 12.98 8.10 -11.98
C ALA A 21 11.88 7.06 -12.22
N ASN A 22 11.61 6.73 -13.48
CA ASN A 22 10.64 5.70 -13.84
C ASN A 22 11.08 4.31 -13.38
N GLU A 23 12.37 3.95 -13.52
CA GLU A 23 12.90 2.68 -13.03
C GLU A 23 12.75 2.54 -11.52
N ILE A 24 13.07 3.59 -10.75
CA ILE A 24 12.87 3.60 -9.30
C ILE A 24 11.40 3.48 -8.97
N PHE A 25 10.52 4.21 -9.65
CA PHE A 25 9.09 4.15 -9.42
C PHE A 25 8.50 2.76 -9.71
N GLU A 26 8.81 2.18 -10.87
CA GLU A 26 8.37 0.82 -11.20
C GLU A 26 8.93 -0.20 -10.21
N GLY A 27 10.17 0.00 -9.75
CA GLY A 27 10.76 -0.78 -8.68
C GLY A 27 9.96 -0.69 -7.38
N VAL A 28 9.60 0.52 -6.94
CA VAL A 28 8.79 0.74 -5.71
C VAL A 28 7.40 0.10 -5.83
N VAL A 29 6.73 0.22 -6.98
CA VAL A 29 5.44 -0.43 -7.20
C VAL A 29 5.56 -1.95 -7.16
N ARG A 30 6.64 -2.52 -7.67
CA ARG A 30 6.92 -3.96 -7.64
C ARG A 30 7.25 -4.45 -6.24
N GLU A 31 8.02 -3.68 -5.48
CA GLU A 31 8.45 -4.01 -4.13
C GLU A 31 7.33 -3.87 -3.11
N SER A 32 6.51 -2.81 -3.21
CA SER A 32 5.35 -2.62 -2.36
C SER A 32 4.20 -3.53 -2.79
N LYS A 33 3.83 -4.48 -1.94
CA LYS A 33 2.68 -5.36 -2.20
C LYS A 33 1.35 -4.60 -2.13
N ALA A 34 1.27 -3.54 -1.34
CA ALA A 34 0.09 -2.67 -1.33
C ALA A 34 -0.12 -2.02 -2.71
N LEU A 35 0.91 -1.39 -3.28
CA LEU A 35 0.78 -0.72 -4.57
C LEU A 35 0.56 -1.70 -5.73
N SER A 36 1.11 -2.92 -5.63
CA SER A 36 0.93 -3.94 -6.68
C SER A 36 -0.47 -4.53 -6.70
N MET A 37 -1.18 -4.58 -5.56
CA MET A 37 -2.52 -5.15 -5.45
C MET A 37 -3.63 -4.11 -5.56
N PHE A 38 -3.38 -2.88 -5.13
CA PHE A 38 -4.39 -1.82 -5.10
C PHE A 38 -4.60 -1.22 -6.48
N LYS A 39 -5.80 -0.71 -6.70
CA LYS A 39 -6.15 -0.05 -7.96
C LYS A 39 -5.49 1.33 -8.04
N ARG A 40 -4.64 1.54 -9.06
CA ARG A 40 -4.08 2.85 -9.36
C ARG A 40 -5.13 3.76 -9.97
N LEU A 41 -5.25 4.96 -9.43
CA LEU A 41 -6.02 6.06 -10.03
C LEU A 41 -5.12 6.96 -10.87
N PRO A 42 -5.72 7.83 -11.72
CA PRO A 42 -4.96 8.87 -12.41
C PRO A 42 -4.17 9.74 -11.42
N ASN A 43 -3.06 10.29 -11.90
CA ASN A 43 -2.20 11.15 -11.08
C ASN A 43 -2.97 12.35 -10.52
N MET A 44 -2.67 12.71 -9.29
CA MET A 44 -3.32 13.81 -8.60
C MET A 44 -2.80 15.15 -9.13
N THR A 45 -3.71 16.09 -9.34
CA THR A 45 -3.36 17.47 -9.74
C THR A 45 -3.16 18.39 -8.53
N SER A 46 -3.64 18.00 -7.35
CA SER A 46 -3.50 18.73 -6.09
C SER A 46 -3.18 17.76 -4.94
N ASP A 47 -2.75 18.28 -3.81
CA ASP A 47 -2.40 17.47 -2.63
C ASP A 47 -3.59 16.73 -2.03
N LYS A 48 -4.81 17.16 -2.36
CA LYS A 48 -6.05 16.56 -1.90
C LYS A 48 -6.98 16.31 -3.09
N THR A 49 -7.26 15.05 -3.36
CA THR A 49 -8.19 14.65 -4.42
C THR A 49 -9.47 14.10 -3.82
N LYS A 50 -10.60 14.64 -4.30
CA LYS A 50 -11.93 14.25 -3.86
C LYS A 50 -12.43 13.04 -4.66
N LEU A 51 -12.77 11.98 -3.96
CA LEU A 51 -13.51 10.84 -4.50
C LEU A 51 -15.00 11.00 -4.22
N ARG A 52 -15.82 10.80 -5.24
CA ARG A 52 -17.27 10.70 -5.08
C ARG A 52 -17.60 9.24 -4.82
N VAL A 53 -18.19 8.96 -3.69
CA VAL A 53 -18.58 7.62 -3.27
C VAL A 53 -20.09 7.55 -3.12
N LEU A 54 -20.69 6.50 -3.65
CA LEU A 54 -22.13 6.28 -3.52
C LEU A 54 -22.44 5.91 -2.06
N ASP A 55 -23.34 6.67 -1.43
CA ASP A 55 -23.72 6.50 -0.03
C ASP A 55 -25.06 5.79 0.15
N SER A 56 -26.03 6.04 -0.74
CA SER A 56 -27.29 5.34 -0.71
C SER A 56 -27.76 4.94 -2.11
N LEU A 57 -28.33 3.74 -2.20
CA LEU A 57 -28.89 3.18 -3.44
C LEU A 57 -30.38 3.51 -3.54
N PRO A 58 -30.88 3.74 -4.75
CA PRO A 58 -32.32 3.81 -4.97
C PRO A 58 -32.97 2.44 -4.73
N ILE A 59 -34.11 2.43 -4.08
CA ILE A 59 -34.89 1.22 -3.82
C ILE A 59 -35.97 1.11 -4.86
N ALA A 60 -36.02 0.00 -5.61
CA ALA A 60 -37.11 -0.33 -6.50
C ALA A 60 -38.22 -1.05 -5.73
N TYR A 61 -39.45 -0.79 -6.08
CA TYR A 61 -40.62 -1.44 -5.47
C TYR A 61 -41.68 -1.69 -6.55
N PHE A 62 -42.52 -2.69 -6.29
CA PHE A 62 -43.67 -2.94 -7.13
C PHE A 62 -44.78 -1.97 -6.75
N VAL A 63 -45.46 -1.41 -7.78
CA VAL A 63 -46.63 -0.55 -7.59
C VAL A 63 -47.88 -1.44 -7.56
N ASP A 64 -48.56 -1.45 -6.43
CA ASP A 64 -49.77 -2.20 -6.25
C ASP A 64 -50.88 -1.25 -5.76
N GLU A 65 -52.08 -1.38 -6.35
CA GLU A 65 -53.24 -0.57 -6.02
C GLU A 65 -53.72 -0.78 -4.59
N SER A 66 -53.55 -2.02 -4.05
CA SER A 66 -53.92 -2.39 -2.68
C SER A 66 -52.97 -1.82 -1.63
N THR A 67 -51.68 -1.67 -1.92
CA THR A 67 -50.66 -1.27 -0.95
C THR A 67 -50.34 0.22 -1.05
N ASN A 68 -50.27 0.78 -2.25
CA ASN A 68 -49.79 2.15 -2.52
C ASN A 68 -50.81 3.03 -3.22
N ASN A 69 -52.10 2.64 -3.32
CA ASN A 69 -53.11 3.32 -4.10
C ASN A 69 -52.64 3.67 -5.54
N GLY A 70 -51.85 2.79 -6.16
CA GLY A 70 -51.25 2.99 -7.47
C GLY A 70 -50.21 4.12 -7.57
N ARG A 71 -49.78 4.69 -6.45
CA ARG A 71 -48.80 5.78 -6.40
C ARG A 71 -47.36 5.26 -6.37
N LYS A 72 -46.45 5.97 -7.04
CA LYS A 72 -45.02 5.69 -7.07
C LYS A 72 -44.34 6.33 -5.86
N ASN A 73 -43.60 5.54 -5.06
CA ASN A 73 -42.84 6.04 -3.94
C ASN A 73 -41.61 6.79 -4.42
N LEU A 74 -41.18 7.77 -3.63
CA LEU A 74 -39.94 8.49 -3.87
C LEU A 74 -38.77 7.76 -3.25
N THR A 75 -37.73 7.49 -4.02
CA THR A 75 -36.45 6.98 -3.48
C THR A 75 -35.37 8.05 -3.62
N LYS A 76 -34.42 8.05 -2.71
CA LYS A 76 -33.29 8.99 -2.71
C LYS A 76 -32.00 8.23 -3.05
N MET A 77 -31.14 8.89 -3.80
CA MET A 77 -29.78 8.47 -4.06
C MET A 77 -28.85 9.55 -3.54
N ALA A 78 -27.88 9.19 -2.70
CA ALA A 78 -26.94 10.13 -2.09
C ALA A 78 -25.50 9.77 -2.42
N TRP A 79 -24.65 10.79 -2.43
CA TRP A 79 -23.20 10.68 -2.67
C TRP A 79 -22.46 11.26 -1.50
N ASP A 80 -21.50 10.50 -0.98
CA ASP A 80 -20.53 10.96 0.02
C ASP A 80 -19.22 11.37 -0.64
N LYS A 81 -18.38 12.04 0.14
CA LYS A 81 -17.10 12.58 -0.29
C LYS A 81 -16.00 11.95 0.53
N LYS A 82 -15.18 11.14 -0.13
CA LYS A 82 -13.89 10.67 0.43
C LYS A 82 -12.75 11.45 -0.17
N TYR A 83 -11.65 11.55 0.56
CA TYR A 83 -10.50 12.31 0.10
C TYR A 83 -9.26 11.45 0.15
N ILE A 84 -8.48 11.48 -0.94
CA ILE A 84 -7.11 10.99 -0.94
C ILE A 84 -6.21 12.18 -0.63
N ASN A 85 -5.42 12.09 0.42
CA ASN A 85 -4.44 13.08 0.80
C ASN A 85 -3.05 12.57 0.39
N ALA A 86 -2.33 13.36 -0.41
CA ALA A 86 -0.97 13.04 -0.80
C ALA A 86 -0.01 13.36 0.34
N ALA A 87 0.83 12.40 0.70
CA ALA A 87 1.91 12.58 1.66
C ALA A 87 3.26 12.42 0.97
N GLU A 88 4.25 13.11 1.48
CA GLU A 88 5.61 13.05 0.99
C GLU A 88 6.39 11.92 1.68
N LEU A 89 7.06 11.12 0.87
CA LEU A 89 8.02 10.13 1.29
C LEU A 89 9.37 10.54 0.72
N ALA A 90 10.36 10.72 1.59
CA ALA A 90 11.67 11.20 1.21
C ALA A 90 12.78 10.40 1.89
N VAL A 91 13.91 10.31 1.21
CA VAL A 91 15.16 9.78 1.75
C VAL A 91 16.33 10.64 1.27
N ILE A 92 17.32 10.83 2.14
CA ILE A 92 18.58 11.50 1.81
C ILE A 92 19.70 10.53 2.17
N VAL A 93 20.57 10.24 1.20
CA VAL A 93 21.73 9.35 1.36
C VAL A 93 23.00 10.16 1.14
N PRO A 94 23.73 10.55 2.21
CA PRO A 94 25.01 11.25 2.09
C PRO A 94 26.15 10.26 1.80
N ILE A 95 27.06 10.62 0.90
CA ILE A 95 28.23 9.82 0.50
C ILE A 95 29.43 10.77 0.40
N LYS A 96 30.60 10.35 0.87
CA LYS A 96 31.84 11.11 0.75
C LYS A 96 32.34 11.12 -0.70
N GLU A 97 32.81 12.28 -1.18
CA GLU A 97 33.30 12.41 -2.56
C GLU A 97 34.49 11.51 -2.85
N ASN A 98 35.42 11.34 -1.91
CA ASN A 98 36.56 10.44 -2.07
C ASN A 98 36.10 8.99 -2.34
N VAL A 99 35.03 8.52 -1.67
CA VAL A 99 34.49 7.17 -1.88
C VAL A 99 33.91 7.03 -3.29
N LEU A 100 33.28 8.09 -3.81
CA LEU A 100 32.77 8.09 -5.18
C LEU A 100 33.89 8.07 -6.22
N ASN A 101 35.01 8.76 -5.95
CA ASN A 101 36.13 8.88 -6.87
C ASN A 101 37.08 7.66 -6.83
N ASP A 102 37.26 7.05 -5.67
CA ASP A 102 38.24 5.97 -5.48
C ASP A 102 37.64 4.57 -5.69
N THR A 103 36.30 4.47 -5.79
CA THR A 103 35.64 3.19 -5.96
C THR A 103 35.46 2.84 -7.43
N SER A 104 35.87 1.63 -7.81
CA SER A 104 35.69 1.08 -9.16
C SER A 104 34.23 0.65 -9.42
N ILE A 105 33.36 0.72 -8.44
CA ILE A 105 31.94 0.31 -8.50
C ILE A 105 31.09 1.59 -8.61
N ASP A 106 30.09 1.57 -9.50
CA ASP A 106 29.08 2.62 -9.53
C ASP A 106 28.20 2.54 -8.28
N ILE A 107 28.53 3.34 -7.25
CA ILE A 107 27.81 3.39 -5.97
C ILE A 107 26.33 3.73 -6.18
N TRP A 108 26.01 4.53 -7.20
CA TRP A 108 24.62 4.90 -7.47
C TRP A 108 23.78 3.71 -7.93
N SER A 109 24.38 2.76 -8.66
CA SER A 109 23.70 1.53 -9.08
C SER A 109 23.39 0.61 -7.88
N GLU A 110 24.19 0.66 -6.82
CA GLU A 110 23.94 -0.08 -5.57
C GLU A 110 22.92 0.62 -4.66
N VAL A 111 22.93 1.95 -4.63
CA VAL A 111 22.06 2.74 -3.74
C VAL A 111 20.61 2.76 -4.23
N LYS A 112 20.37 2.83 -5.54
CA LYS A 112 19.02 2.87 -6.11
C LYS A 112 18.11 1.72 -5.68
N PRO A 113 18.51 0.43 -5.79
CA PRO A 113 17.66 -0.68 -5.36
C PRO A 113 17.38 -0.66 -3.85
N ARG A 114 18.32 -0.18 -3.04
CA ARG A 114 18.12 -0.04 -1.59
C ARG A 114 17.10 1.03 -1.22
N ILE A 115 17.08 2.12 -1.99
CA ILE A 115 16.04 3.16 -1.83
C ILE A 115 14.67 2.60 -2.20
N VAL A 116 14.59 1.85 -3.30
CA VAL A 116 13.36 1.19 -3.75
C VAL A 116 12.81 0.25 -2.66
N GLU A 117 13.67 -0.60 -2.11
CA GLU A 117 13.33 -1.52 -1.02
C GLU A 117 12.84 -0.76 0.24
N ALA A 118 13.55 0.30 0.63
CA ALA A 118 13.19 1.12 1.78
C ALA A 118 11.84 1.83 1.60
N PHE A 119 11.56 2.34 0.41
CA PHE A 119 10.29 2.99 0.08
C PHE A 119 9.16 1.97 0.09
N GLY A 120 9.33 0.82 -0.58
CA GLY A 120 8.34 -0.25 -0.59
C GLY A 120 7.97 -0.72 0.82
N LYS A 121 8.98 -0.98 1.65
CA LYS A 121 8.78 -1.37 3.05
C LYS A 121 8.04 -0.30 3.87
N LYS A 122 8.42 0.98 3.72
CA LYS A 122 7.78 2.07 4.48
C LYS A 122 6.33 2.28 4.07
N ILE A 123 6.04 2.21 2.76
CA ILE A 123 4.68 2.31 2.22
C ILE A 123 3.82 1.16 2.74
N ASP A 124 4.29 -0.08 2.63
CA ASP A 124 3.55 -1.26 3.09
C ASP A 124 3.28 -1.20 4.60
N ASN A 125 4.26 -0.76 5.39
CA ASN A 125 4.10 -0.64 6.84
C ASN A 125 3.07 0.44 7.22
N ALA A 126 3.10 1.58 6.55
CA ALA A 126 2.14 2.66 6.77
C ALA A 126 0.71 2.26 6.33
N ILE A 127 0.58 1.55 5.20
CA ILE A 127 -0.72 1.12 4.66
C ILE A 127 -1.31 -0.03 5.48
N PHE A 128 -0.55 -1.09 5.75
CA PHE A 128 -1.09 -2.27 6.43
C PHE A 128 -1.19 -2.09 7.93
N ASN A 129 -0.11 -1.69 8.59
CA ASN A 129 -0.06 -1.59 10.05
C ASN A 129 -0.48 -0.22 10.58
N GLY A 130 -0.46 0.82 9.74
CA GLY A 130 -0.64 2.21 10.17
C GLY A 130 0.51 2.75 11.00
N THR A 131 1.69 2.09 10.99
CA THR A 131 2.87 2.51 11.74
C THR A 131 3.57 3.66 11.00
N ASP A 132 3.89 4.73 11.71
CA ASP A 132 4.53 5.95 11.16
C ASP A 132 3.80 6.52 9.93
N LYS A 133 2.49 6.33 9.86
CA LYS A 133 1.69 6.90 8.79
C LYS A 133 1.59 8.42 8.91
N PRO A 134 1.47 9.15 7.81
CA PRO A 134 1.13 10.57 7.84
C PRO A 134 -0.18 10.82 8.61
N ALA A 135 -0.28 11.94 9.32
CA ALA A 135 -1.45 12.26 10.14
C ALA A 135 -2.75 12.32 9.30
N ASP A 136 -2.64 12.84 8.07
CA ASP A 136 -3.77 13.02 7.15
C ASP A 136 -4.21 11.72 6.45
N TRP A 137 -3.47 10.63 6.60
CA TRP A 137 -3.87 9.34 6.07
C TRP A 137 -4.86 8.66 7.00
N ARG A 138 -5.75 7.87 6.39
CA ARG A 138 -6.64 7.00 7.15
C ARG A 138 -5.85 6.03 8.06
N ALA A 139 -6.55 5.39 8.98
CA ALA A 139 -5.98 4.28 9.75
C ALA A 139 -5.48 3.17 8.80
N GLY A 140 -4.43 2.47 9.19
CA GLY A 140 -3.91 1.34 8.42
C GLY A 140 -4.99 0.29 8.13
N LEU A 141 -4.73 -0.60 7.18
CA LEU A 141 -5.70 -1.61 6.76
C LEU A 141 -6.11 -2.52 7.92
N ILE A 142 -5.14 -3.08 8.66
CA ILE A 142 -5.41 -3.95 9.82
C ILE A 142 -6.21 -3.22 10.90
N PRO A 143 -5.82 -2.03 11.40
CA PRO A 143 -6.66 -1.28 12.35
C PRO A 143 -8.06 -0.95 11.82
N SER A 144 -8.21 -0.72 10.52
CA SER A 144 -9.52 -0.46 9.92
C SER A 144 -10.41 -1.71 9.91
N ILE A 145 -9.85 -2.89 9.64
CA ILE A 145 -10.56 -4.17 9.71
C ILE A 145 -11.02 -4.46 11.14
N VAL A 146 -10.14 -4.23 12.13
CA VAL A 146 -10.50 -4.37 13.57
C VAL A 146 -11.68 -3.47 13.93
N SER A 147 -11.62 -2.19 13.52
CA SER A 147 -12.71 -1.22 13.79
C SER A 147 -14.02 -1.61 13.09
N ALA A 148 -13.96 -2.28 11.95
CA ALA A 148 -15.13 -2.79 11.24
C ALA A 148 -15.68 -4.10 11.82
N GLY A 149 -14.98 -4.74 12.77
CA GLY A 149 -15.34 -6.04 13.33
C GLY A 149 -15.21 -7.22 12.35
N ALA A 150 -14.38 -7.06 11.32
CA ALA A 150 -14.17 -8.06 10.27
C ALA A 150 -12.95 -8.95 10.58
N GLU A 151 -12.79 -9.37 11.83
CA GLU A 151 -11.74 -10.27 12.27
C GLU A 151 -12.27 -11.69 12.51
N VAL A 152 -11.45 -12.68 12.15
CA VAL A 152 -11.60 -14.09 12.51
C VAL A 152 -10.36 -14.50 13.29
N THR A 153 -10.49 -15.30 14.33
CA THR A 153 -9.35 -15.80 15.11
C THR A 153 -8.89 -17.14 14.53
N GLU A 154 -7.58 -17.33 14.36
CA GLU A 154 -6.98 -18.57 13.89
C GLU A 154 -7.39 -19.75 14.77
N GLY A 155 -7.95 -20.78 14.17
CA GLY A 155 -8.32 -22.04 14.78
C GLY A 155 -7.25 -23.11 14.59
N ASP A 156 -7.70 -24.36 14.55
CA ASP A 156 -6.79 -25.50 14.38
C ASP A 156 -6.70 -25.96 12.89
N ASN A 157 -7.60 -25.47 12.03
CA ASN A 157 -7.63 -25.80 10.61
C ASN A 157 -7.58 -24.53 9.75
N LEU A 158 -6.40 -24.26 9.20
CA LEU A 158 -6.17 -23.06 8.38
C LEU A 158 -7.08 -22.99 7.14
N TYR A 159 -7.48 -24.11 6.56
CA TYR A 159 -8.40 -24.10 5.42
C TYR A 159 -9.78 -23.56 5.81
N SER A 160 -10.33 -24.04 6.93
CA SER A 160 -11.59 -23.52 7.49
C SER A 160 -11.46 -22.05 7.86
N ASP A 161 -10.37 -21.66 8.50
CA ASP A 161 -10.12 -20.28 8.91
C ASP A 161 -10.08 -19.32 7.71
N ILE A 162 -9.47 -19.75 6.60
CA ILE A 162 -9.44 -18.96 5.36
C ILE A 162 -10.86 -18.81 4.79
N ASN A 163 -11.64 -19.89 4.75
CA ASN A 163 -13.04 -19.83 4.32
C ASN A 163 -13.87 -18.89 5.20
N ASP A 164 -13.70 -18.93 6.51
CA ASP A 164 -14.41 -18.05 7.44
C ASP A 164 -14.05 -16.57 7.20
N VAL A 165 -12.77 -16.27 6.91
CA VAL A 165 -12.35 -14.92 6.55
C VAL A 165 -12.94 -14.48 5.22
N MET A 166 -12.98 -15.36 4.21
CA MET A 166 -13.60 -15.07 2.91
C MET A 166 -15.09 -14.83 3.07
N THR A 167 -15.78 -15.68 3.82
CA THR A 167 -17.21 -15.55 4.12
C THR A 167 -17.54 -14.19 4.77
N LYS A 168 -16.68 -13.70 5.67
CA LYS A 168 -16.84 -12.36 6.28
C LYS A 168 -16.84 -11.23 5.23
N VAL A 169 -15.99 -11.33 4.21
CA VAL A 169 -15.94 -10.35 3.11
C VAL A 169 -17.19 -10.46 2.24
N GLU A 170 -17.62 -11.68 1.93
CA GLU A 170 -18.78 -11.97 1.09
C GLU A 170 -20.09 -11.57 1.76
N GLU A 171 -20.24 -11.82 3.07
CA GLU A 171 -21.37 -11.32 3.88
C GLU A 171 -21.44 -9.78 3.90
N SER A 172 -20.29 -9.11 3.73
CA SER A 172 -20.24 -7.66 3.57
C SER A 172 -20.63 -7.19 2.16
N GLY A 173 -20.86 -8.12 1.22
CA GLY A 173 -21.30 -7.85 -0.15
C GLY A 173 -20.15 -7.54 -1.11
N TYR A 174 -18.95 -8.02 -0.84
CA TYR A 174 -17.78 -7.91 -1.71
C TYR A 174 -17.28 -9.28 -2.11
N ASN A 175 -16.73 -9.41 -3.32
CA ASN A 175 -16.07 -10.63 -3.76
C ASN A 175 -14.61 -10.61 -3.35
N VAL A 176 -14.09 -11.73 -2.89
CA VAL A 176 -12.66 -11.86 -2.59
C VAL A 176 -11.86 -11.93 -3.89
N THR A 177 -10.98 -10.96 -4.11
CA THR A 177 -10.13 -10.87 -5.30
C THR A 177 -8.69 -11.31 -5.03
N GLY A 178 -8.32 -11.54 -3.78
CA GLY A 178 -6.97 -11.98 -3.43
C GLY A 178 -6.75 -12.21 -1.95
N LEU A 179 -5.62 -12.81 -1.66
CA LEU A 179 -5.14 -13.12 -0.32
C LEU A 179 -3.78 -12.45 -0.11
N LEU A 180 -3.59 -11.86 1.07
CA LEU A 180 -2.36 -11.19 1.45
C LEU A 180 -1.84 -11.74 2.77
N GLY A 181 -0.55 -12.00 2.86
CA GLY A 181 0.05 -12.48 4.11
C GLY A 181 1.57 -12.35 4.14
N GLY A 182 2.18 -12.72 5.24
CA GLY A 182 3.63 -12.78 5.33
C GLY A 182 4.22 -14.01 4.62
N VAL A 183 5.52 -13.96 4.30
CA VAL A 183 6.24 -15.06 3.60
C VAL A 183 6.07 -16.41 4.29
N GLY A 184 6.04 -16.44 5.63
CA GLY A 184 5.85 -17.68 6.40
C GLY A 184 4.53 -18.41 6.09
N LEU A 185 3.53 -17.71 5.60
CA LEU A 185 2.26 -18.29 5.20
C LEU A 185 2.40 -19.26 4.00
N LYS A 186 3.41 -19.07 3.14
CA LYS A 186 3.70 -20.00 2.03
C LYS A 186 3.93 -21.44 2.53
N GLY A 187 4.59 -21.60 3.68
CA GLY A 187 4.78 -22.89 4.33
C GLY A 187 3.47 -23.51 4.78
N LYS A 188 2.62 -22.72 5.42
CA LYS A 188 1.29 -23.17 5.88
C LYS A 188 0.41 -23.59 4.70
N PHE A 189 0.41 -22.86 3.58
CA PHE A 189 -0.33 -23.25 2.36
C PHE A 189 0.14 -24.59 1.77
N ARG A 190 1.44 -24.87 1.78
CA ARG A 190 1.96 -26.16 1.29
C ARG A 190 1.59 -27.34 2.17
N MET A 191 1.24 -27.09 3.43
CA MET A 191 0.84 -28.13 4.39
C MET A 191 -0.68 -28.28 4.50
N LEU A 192 -1.46 -27.59 3.66
CA LEU A 192 -2.92 -27.76 3.64
C LEU A 192 -3.26 -29.17 3.15
N THR A 193 -3.87 -29.94 4.03
CA THR A 193 -4.35 -31.29 3.74
C THR A 193 -5.82 -31.41 4.08
N ASP A 194 -6.51 -32.33 3.39
CA ASP A 194 -7.87 -32.70 3.76
C ASP A 194 -7.89 -33.60 5.01
N THR A 195 -9.07 -34.02 5.41
CA THR A 195 -9.27 -34.95 6.54
C THR A 195 -8.63 -36.31 6.34
N THR A 196 -8.25 -36.66 5.12
CA THR A 196 -7.57 -37.93 4.77
C THR A 196 -6.04 -37.77 4.68
N GLY A 197 -5.50 -36.54 4.89
CA GLY A 197 -4.08 -36.25 4.80
C GLY A 197 -3.56 -35.97 3.40
N GLN A 198 -4.45 -35.86 2.39
CA GLN A 198 -4.06 -35.53 1.04
C GLN A 198 -3.95 -34.00 0.84
N PRO A 199 -2.95 -33.51 0.06
CA PRO A 199 -2.83 -32.09 -0.22
C PRO A 199 -4.09 -31.55 -0.91
N ILE A 200 -4.66 -30.49 -0.37
CA ILE A 200 -5.79 -29.79 -0.98
C ILE A 200 -5.26 -29.01 -2.19
N LYS A 201 -5.74 -29.34 -3.39
CA LYS A 201 -5.41 -28.67 -4.65
C LYS A 201 -6.66 -28.44 -5.48
N GLY A 202 -6.62 -27.41 -6.33
CA GLY A 202 -7.71 -27.10 -7.27
C GLY A 202 -8.97 -26.53 -6.62
N THR A 203 -8.87 -25.98 -5.42
CA THR A 203 -9.96 -25.28 -4.73
C THR A 203 -10.01 -23.81 -5.16
N GLU A 204 -11.11 -23.15 -4.85
CA GLU A 204 -11.25 -21.70 -5.09
C GLU A 204 -10.13 -20.89 -4.42
N ILE A 205 -9.71 -21.28 -3.22
CA ILE A 205 -8.58 -20.67 -2.50
C ILE A 205 -7.28 -20.78 -3.32
N ASP A 206 -7.08 -21.88 -4.06
CA ASP A 206 -5.88 -22.05 -4.88
C ASP A 206 -5.86 -21.14 -6.10
N SER A 207 -7.02 -20.82 -6.67
CA SER A 207 -7.17 -19.97 -7.86
C SER A 207 -7.00 -18.49 -7.57
N LEU A 208 -7.18 -18.05 -6.30
CA LEU A 208 -7.05 -16.66 -5.93
C LEU A 208 -5.60 -16.17 -5.99
N PRO A 209 -5.36 -14.97 -6.49
CA PRO A 209 -4.06 -14.31 -6.40
C PRO A 209 -3.59 -14.22 -4.95
N LYS A 210 -2.37 -14.67 -4.70
CA LYS A 210 -1.74 -14.64 -3.37
C LYS A 210 -0.53 -13.72 -3.38
N ALA A 211 -0.54 -12.69 -2.56
CA ALA A 211 0.62 -11.83 -2.34
C ALA A 211 1.24 -12.09 -0.96
N PHE A 212 2.56 -12.16 -0.95
CA PHE A 212 3.31 -12.42 0.28
C PHE A 212 4.31 -11.30 0.50
N LEU A 213 4.22 -10.63 1.65
CA LEU A 213 5.18 -9.61 2.04
C LEU A 213 6.48 -10.27 2.48
N ASP A 214 7.55 -9.94 1.78
CA ASP A 214 8.92 -10.39 2.00
C ASP A 214 9.86 -9.27 2.48
N ASN A 215 9.39 -8.02 2.44
CA ASN A 215 10.14 -6.83 2.82
C ASN A 215 10.18 -6.54 4.34
N GLY A 216 9.65 -7.44 5.17
CA GLY A 216 9.65 -7.31 6.63
C GLY A 216 8.62 -6.30 7.20
N ALA A 217 7.67 -5.83 6.39
CA ALA A 217 6.59 -4.95 6.85
C ALA A 217 5.40 -5.72 7.47
N TRP A 218 5.37 -7.05 7.37
CA TRP A 218 4.27 -7.85 7.90
C TRP A 218 4.38 -8.09 9.39
N ASP A 219 3.37 -7.66 10.14
CA ASP A 219 3.27 -7.90 11.59
C ASP A 219 2.50 -9.21 11.87
N LYS A 220 3.25 -10.27 12.13
CA LYS A 220 2.71 -11.61 12.41
C LYS A 220 1.89 -11.67 13.71
N THR A 221 2.03 -10.70 14.60
CA THR A 221 1.30 -10.66 15.87
C THR A 221 -0.11 -10.11 15.70
N LYS A 222 -0.34 -9.35 14.62
CA LYS A 222 -1.64 -8.74 14.31
C LYS A 222 -2.41 -9.49 13.25
N SER A 223 -1.72 -10.14 12.31
CA SER A 223 -2.36 -10.79 11.18
C SER A 223 -1.59 -12.00 10.69
N VAL A 224 -2.30 -13.08 10.43
CA VAL A 224 -1.82 -14.26 9.71
C VAL A 224 -2.04 -14.06 8.21
N LEU A 225 -3.26 -13.60 7.84
CA LEU A 225 -3.72 -13.44 6.49
C LEU A 225 -4.80 -12.36 6.43
N ILE A 226 -4.83 -11.61 5.34
CA ILE A 226 -5.93 -10.72 4.97
C ILE A 226 -6.53 -11.22 3.67
N ALA A 227 -7.85 -11.41 3.65
CA ALA A 227 -8.62 -11.63 2.43
C ALA A 227 -9.47 -10.41 2.12
N GLY A 228 -9.74 -10.15 0.85
CA GLY A 228 -10.62 -9.05 0.50
C GLY A 228 -10.67 -8.70 -0.98
N ASP A 229 -11.46 -7.67 -1.25
CA ASP A 229 -11.54 -7.05 -2.58
C ASP A 229 -10.52 -5.92 -2.71
N PHE A 230 -9.35 -6.25 -3.23
CA PHE A 230 -8.27 -5.29 -3.42
C PHE A 230 -8.57 -4.21 -4.47
N SER A 231 -9.58 -4.41 -5.32
CA SER A 231 -10.04 -3.39 -6.26
C SER A 231 -10.72 -2.20 -5.57
N GLN A 232 -11.20 -2.39 -4.33
CA GLN A 232 -11.79 -1.34 -3.50
C GLN A 232 -10.74 -0.48 -2.78
N ALA A 233 -9.51 -0.93 -2.69
CA ALA A 233 -8.41 -0.10 -2.21
C ALA A 233 -7.78 0.64 -3.39
N VAL A 234 -7.70 1.96 -3.29
CA VAL A 234 -7.20 2.80 -4.37
C VAL A 234 -6.03 3.65 -3.90
N TYR A 235 -5.08 3.86 -4.78
CA TYR A 235 -3.98 4.81 -4.55
C TYR A 235 -3.82 5.75 -5.73
N ALA A 236 -3.29 6.92 -5.45
CA ALA A 236 -2.99 7.91 -6.46
C ALA A 236 -1.63 8.57 -6.17
N ILE A 237 -0.93 8.93 -7.22
CA ILE A 237 0.38 9.56 -7.16
C ILE A 237 0.20 11.03 -7.43
N ARG A 238 0.76 11.88 -6.56
CA ARG A 238 0.78 13.33 -6.76
C ARG A 238 2.04 13.77 -7.48
N GLN A 239 3.17 13.17 -7.10
CA GLN A 239 4.48 13.44 -7.66
C GLN A 239 5.22 12.13 -7.77
N ASP A 240 5.63 11.80 -8.97
CA ASP A 240 6.50 10.66 -9.23
C ASP A 240 7.83 10.84 -8.51
N VAL A 241 8.62 9.78 -8.47
CA VAL A 241 9.92 9.82 -7.84
C VAL A 241 10.78 10.89 -8.51
N THR A 242 11.20 11.85 -7.70
CA THR A 242 12.17 12.86 -8.11
C THR A 242 13.42 12.71 -7.27
N TYR A 243 14.56 12.84 -7.90
CA TYR A 243 15.83 12.82 -7.19
C TYR A 243 16.68 14.02 -7.55
N LYS A 244 17.47 14.44 -6.59
CA LYS A 244 18.38 15.55 -6.73
C LYS A 244 19.69 15.24 -6.04
N VAL A 245 20.79 15.46 -6.73
CA VAL A 245 22.11 15.42 -6.11
C VAL A 245 22.36 16.76 -5.44
N LEU A 246 22.70 16.72 -4.16
CA LEU A 246 22.99 17.88 -3.32
C LEU A 246 24.49 17.90 -3.06
N THR A 247 25.13 19.03 -3.36
CA THR A 247 26.56 19.26 -3.11
C THR A 247 26.82 20.32 -2.05
N GLU A 248 25.88 21.25 -1.87
CA GLU A 248 26.01 22.41 -0.99
C GLU A 248 24.79 22.49 -0.07
N ALA A 249 24.57 21.47 0.74
CA ALA A 249 23.43 21.43 1.67
C ALA A 249 23.88 21.09 3.08
N VAL A 250 23.13 21.58 4.07
CA VAL A 250 23.27 21.21 5.48
C VAL A 250 22.17 20.19 5.80
N ILE A 251 22.55 19.03 6.31
CA ILE A 251 21.63 17.98 6.76
C ILE A 251 21.53 18.05 8.27
N GLN A 252 20.31 18.27 8.75
CA GLN A 252 19.99 18.39 10.18
C GLN A 252 19.24 17.17 10.68
N ASP A 253 19.40 16.85 11.95
CA ASP A 253 18.59 15.85 12.65
C ASP A 253 17.15 16.38 12.79
N PRO A 254 16.13 15.65 12.29
CA PRO A 254 14.75 16.10 12.36
C PRO A 254 14.18 16.14 13.79
N SER A 255 14.83 15.52 14.77
CA SER A 255 14.36 15.45 16.15
C SER A 255 14.77 16.65 16.99
N ASN A 256 15.98 17.17 16.79
CA ASN A 256 16.57 18.24 17.62
C ASN A 256 17.09 19.43 16.80
N GLY A 257 17.19 19.30 15.48
CA GLY A 257 17.69 20.34 14.58
C GLY A 257 19.22 20.49 14.56
N ASP A 258 19.97 19.60 15.21
CA ASP A 258 21.43 19.61 15.17
C ASP A 258 21.95 19.32 13.76
N ILE A 259 23.05 19.97 13.40
CA ILE A 259 23.71 19.73 12.12
C ILE A 259 24.42 18.39 12.17
N LEU A 260 23.96 17.43 11.36
CA LEU A 260 24.60 16.12 11.19
C LEU A 260 25.73 16.17 10.19
N TYR A 261 25.51 16.84 9.06
CA TYR A 261 26.48 16.97 7.97
C TYR A 261 26.36 18.36 7.32
N ASN A 262 27.50 18.96 7.05
CA ASN A 262 27.61 20.11 6.15
C ASN A 262 28.35 19.64 4.89
N LEU A 263 27.60 19.33 3.83
CA LEU A 263 28.14 18.65 2.66
C LEU A 263 29.35 19.37 2.06
N ALA A 264 29.36 20.70 2.06
CA ALA A 264 30.47 21.49 1.51
C ALA A 264 31.73 21.48 2.40
N GLN A 265 31.56 21.34 3.74
CA GLN A 265 32.70 21.31 4.67
C GLN A 265 33.23 19.90 4.88
N ASP A 266 32.38 18.89 4.73
CA ASP A 266 32.69 17.48 4.97
C ASP A 266 33.12 16.74 3.68
N ASP A 267 33.25 17.46 2.55
CA ASP A 267 33.52 16.91 1.20
C ASP A 267 32.57 15.75 0.86
N MET A 268 31.25 16.02 0.98
CA MET A 268 30.19 15.05 0.79
C MET A 268 29.21 15.46 -0.30
N VAL A 269 28.64 14.46 -0.94
CA VAL A 269 27.51 14.57 -1.87
C VAL A 269 26.32 13.79 -1.29
N ALA A 270 25.12 14.31 -1.41
CA ALA A 270 23.94 13.58 -0.97
C ALA A 270 22.94 13.38 -2.10
N LEU A 271 22.38 12.18 -2.20
CA LEU A 271 21.24 11.88 -3.07
C LEU A 271 19.96 12.07 -2.28
N ARG A 272 19.13 13.03 -2.69
CA ARG A 272 17.77 13.20 -2.17
C ARG A 272 16.76 12.61 -3.14
N VAL A 273 15.95 11.68 -2.66
CA VAL A 273 14.85 11.08 -3.42
C VAL A 273 13.55 11.40 -2.72
N VAL A 274 12.57 11.87 -3.48
CA VAL A 274 11.25 12.28 -2.98
C VAL A 274 10.15 11.73 -3.86
N MET A 275 9.08 11.24 -3.24
CA MET A 275 7.86 10.76 -3.88
C MET A 275 6.65 11.23 -3.08
N ARG A 276 5.53 11.54 -3.76
CA ARG A 276 4.28 11.92 -3.09
C ARG A 276 3.14 11.06 -3.57
N LEU A 277 2.49 10.36 -2.66
CA LEU A 277 1.37 9.47 -2.94
C LEU A 277 0.30 9.54 -1.83
N GLY A 278 -0.88 9.08 -2.17
CA GLY A 278 -1.97 8.91 -1.21
C GLY A 278 -2.78 7.66 -1.51
N TRP A 279 -3.50 7.13 -0.53
CA TRP A 279 -4.35 5.98 -0.67
C TRP A 279 -5.65 6.12 0.14
N GLU A 280 -6.68 5.38 -0.27
CA GLU A 280 -7.98 5.38 0.41
C GLU A 280 -8.75 4.09 0.09
N ILE A 281 -9.70 3.73 0.95
CA ILE A 281 -10.72 2.72 0.68
C ILE A 281 -12.06 3.47 0.62
N PRO A 282 -12.61 3.71 -0.57
CA PRO A 282 -13.87 4.43 -0.75
C PRO A 282 -15.03 3.78 -0.01
N ASN A 283 -15.07 2.44 0.01
CA ASN A 283 -16.12 1.64 0.65
C ASN A 283 -17.53 2.10 0.20
N PRO A 284 -17.85 2.01 -1.11
CA PRO A 284 -19.15 2.43 -1.64
C PRO A 284 -20.28 1.56 -1.07
N VAL A 285 -21.52 2.10 -1.08
CA VAL A 285 -22.69 1.33 -0.69
C VAL A 285 -22.92 0.17 -1.66
N ASN A 286 -23.28 -0.98 -1.13
CA ASN A 286 -23.73 -2.12 -1.91
C ASN A 286 -25.15 -2.53 -1.51
N ALA A 287 -25.76 -3.45 -2.27
CA ALA A 287 -27.15 -3.85 -2.08
C ALA A 287 -27.39 -4.74 -0.83
N LEU A 288 -26.33 -5.32 -0.23
CA LEU A 288 -26.45 -6.28 0.85
C LEU A 288 -26.39 -5.64 2.24
N ASN A 289 -25.57 -4.63 2.42
CA ASN A 289 -25.31 -4.06 3.75
C ASN A 289 -25.30 -2.53 3.78
N GLU A 290 -25.79 -1.97 4.87
CA GLU A 290 -25.70 -0.54 5.15
C GLU A 290 -24.26 -0.11 5.48
N THR A 291 -23.99 1.19 5.40
CA THR A 291 -22.67 1.82 5.43
C THR A 291 -21.79 1.43 6.63
N THR A 292 -22.39 1.16 7.78
CA THR A 292 -21.65 1.00 9.05
C THR A 292 -21.07 -0.39 9.28
N LYS A 293 -21.59 -1.41 8.59
CA LYS A 293 -21.23 -2.82 8.85
C LYS A 293 -20.49 -3.49 7.71
N ARG A 294 -20.29 -2.81 6.57
CA ARG A 294 -19.59 -3.38 5.43
C ARG A 294 -18.15 -2.95 5.39
N PHE A 295 -17.27 -3.88 5.12
CA PHE A 295 -15.86 -3.60 4.85
C PHE A 295 -15.32 -4.59 3.83
N PRO A 296 -14.54 -4.14 2.82
CA PRO A 296 -14.10 -5.00 1.72
C PRO A 296 -12.94 -5.94 2.08
N PHE A 297 -12.50 -5.95 3.33
CA PHE A 297 -11.39 -6.78 3.81
C PHE A 297 -11.73 -7.42 5.14
N ALA A 298 -11.19 -8.62 5.36
CA ALA A 298 -11.23 -9.32 6.64
C ALA A 298 -9.85 -9.86 7.01
N ASN A 299 -9.59 -10.00 8.28
CA ASN A 299 -8.30 -10.39 8.86
C ASN A 299 -8.41 -11.72 9.60
N LEU A 300 -7.47 -12.62 9.34
CA LEU A 300 -7.22 -13.76 10.19
C LEU A 300 -6.22 -13.35 11.28
N LYS A 301 -6.71 -13.20 12.48
CA LYS A 301 -5.92 -12.85 13.66
C LYS A 301 -5.24 -14.10 14.22
N PRO A 302 -3.94 -14.05 14.57
CA PRO A 302 -3.28 -15.19 15.19
C PRO A 302 -3.95 -15.59 16.51
N LYS A 303 -3.94 -16.90 16.79
CA LYS A 303 -4.38 -17.43 18.08
C LYS A 303 -3.50 -16.84 19.18
N ALA A 304 -4.13 -16.32 20.24
CA ALA A 304 -3.36 -15.84 21.38
C ALA A 304 -2.55 -16.98 21.96
N VAL A 305 -1.22 -16.82 21.96
CA VAL A 305 -0.35 -17.77 22.66
C VAL A 305 -0.63 -17.57 24.13
N ALA A 306 -1.18 -18.59 24.79
CA ALA A 306 -1.30 -18.57 26.24
C ALA A 306 0.11 -18.35 26.80
N SER A 307 0.34 -17.26 27.51
CA SER A 307 1.58 -17.03 28.25
C SER A 307 1.71 -18.15 29.29
N LEU A 308 2.70 -19.00 29.10
CA LEU A 308 3.13 -20.00 30.07
C LEU A 308 3.62 -19.32 31.35
#